data_ab7682bd7336f94cbb1f01a2008dc59e
#
_entry.id   ab7682bd7336f94cbb1f01a2008dc59e
#
_cell.length_a   1.000
_cell.length_b   1.000
_cell.length_c   1.000
_cell.angle_alpha   90.00
_cell.angle_beta   90.00
_cell.angle_gamma   90.00
#
_symmetry.space_group_name_H-M   'P 1'
#
loop_
_entity.id
_entity.type
_entity.pdbx_description
1 polymer ?
#
loop_
_entity_poly.entity_id
_entity_poly.type
_entity_poly.pdbx_seq_one_letter_code
_entity_poly.pdbx_strand_id
1 'polypeptide(L)'
;NSTRNKQLKAWCNSLAEYGMEIKSTPTNWMDAFSMLKELINKSAEKKKVVFIDELPWMDTHASGLIPALEHFWNSWASARKDVCLIICGSATSWIINKIVKNKGGLHNRVDYKIPLRPFTLSECEQYMKSRKVSMSRKQLVEGYMIMGGVPFYWKAMQKGLSLAQNIDQNFFTPGGELYEEFDALYASLFKRPEGYIKVVKLLSGKRSGLTRNELIKSGKFVDNGNFGQLLIDLESCGFIRCYNIIGNEKKDAVYQLIDPFTIFYYEFMSGNSRKDPQFWSHSLNKPVYNTWCGLSFERVCMLHVEQIKQALGISGIISGVY
;
A
#
# COMPACT_ATOMS: atom_id res chain seq x y z
N ASN A 1 12.26 -4.77 -13.24
CA ASN A 1 11.35 -5.49 -14.13
C ASN A 1 11.97 -6.81 -14.57
N SER A 2 11.51 -7.90 -13.99
CA SER A 2 11.94 -9.23 -14.38
C SER A 2 11.32 -9.58 -15.74
N THR A 3 12.12 -10.13 -16.66
CA THR A 3 11.58 -10.68 -17.92
C THR A 3 10.73 -11.91 -17.63
N ARG A 4 9.77 -12.24 -18.52
CA ARG A 4 8.94 -13.45 -18.40
C ARG A 4 9.78 -14.70 -18.11
N ASN A 5 10.91 -14.87 -18.77
CA ASN A 5 11.79 -16.04 -18.57
C ASN A 5 12.36 -16.10 -17.14
N LYS A 6 12.74 -14.97 -16.56
CA LYS A 6 13.21 -14.92 -15.15
C LYS A 6 12.08 -15.24 -14.18
N GLN A 7 10.85 -14.79 -14.47
CA GLN A 7 9.68 -15.10 -13.65
C GLN A 7 9.33 -16.59 -13.70
N LEU A 8 9.34 -17.20 -14.89
CA LEU A 8 9.10 -18.63 -15.08
C LEU A 8 10.18 -19.48 -14.40
N LYS A 9 11.45 -19.04 -14.44
CA LYS A 9 12.54 -19.71 -13.70
C LYS A 9 12.32 -19.64 -12.19
N ALA A 10 11.94 -18.46 -11.66
CA ALA A 10 11.61 -18.28 -10.24
C ALA A 10 10.43 -19.17 -9.83
N TRP A 11 9.40 -19.25 -10.67
CA TRP A 11 8.27 -20.16 -10.48
C TRP A 11 8.72 -21.62 -10.34
N CYS A 12 9.59 -22.11 -11.23
CA CYS A 12 10.16 -23.44 -11.14
C CYS A 12 10.92 -23.66 -9.83
N ASN A 13 11.74 -22.70 -9.42
CA ASN A 13 12.48 -22.81 -8.16
C ASN A 13 11.53 -22.98 -6.98
N SER A 14 10.46 -22.18 -6.92
CA SER A 14 9.44 -22.32 -5.88
C SER A 14 8.76 -23.69 -5.91
N LEU A 15 8.39 -24.21 -7.09
CA LEU A 15 7.81 -25.56 -7.18
C LEU A 15 8.78 -26.64 -6.73
N ALA A 16 10.07 -26.47 -7.01
CA ALA A 16 11.12 -27.43 -6.59
C ALA A 16 11.27 -27.46 -5.06
N GLU A 17 11.13 -26.34 -4.36
CA GLU A 17 11.13 -26.26 -2.89
C GLU A 17 10.02 -27.11 -2.27
N TYR A 18 8.91 -27.31 -2.99
CA TYR A 18 7.80 -28.17 -2.59
C TYR A 18 7.90 -29.60 -3.17
N GLY A 19 9.07 -30.03 -3.63
CA GLY A 19 9.37 -31.39 -4.04
C GLY A 19 9.04 -31.73 -5.50
N MET A 20 8.86 -30.72 -6.36
CA MET A 20 8.69 -30.96 -7.79
C MET A 20 10.04 -31.15 -8.48
N GLU A 21 10.20 -32.26 -9.20
CA GLU A 21 11.34 -32.46 -10.10
C GLU A 21 11.19 -31.57 -11.35
N ILE A 22 12.10 -30.62 -11.53
CA ILE A 22 12.10 -29.70 -12.67
C ILE A 22 12.95 -30.24 -13.79
N LYS A 23 12.34 -30.80 -14.81
CA LYS A 23 13.03 -31.32 -16.03
C LYS A 23 13.40 -30.21 -17.01
N SER A 24 12.56 -29.19 -17.11
CA SER A 24 12.79 -28.02 -17.98
C SER A 24 12.02 -26.81 -17.48
N THR A 25 12.52 -25.63 -17.78
CA THR A 25 11.78 -24.39 -17.50
C THR A 25 10.67 -24.22 -18.55
N PRO A 26 9.41 -23.95 -18.12
CA PRO A 26 8.31 -23.72 -19.06
C PRO A 26 8.54 -22.45 -19.90
N THR A 27 7.98 -22.41 -21.08
CA THR A 27 8.13 -21.26 -22.00
C THR A 27 7.00 -20.23 -21.86
N ASN A 28 5.93 -20.59 -21.18
CA ASN A 28 4.74 -19.79 -21.00
C ASN A 28 4.03 -20.12 -19.67
N TRP A 29 3.07 -19.28 -19.27
CA TRP A 29 2.32 -19.45 -18.04
C TRP A 29 1.33 -20.62 -18.05
N MET A 30 0.85 -21.07 -19.23
CA MET A 30 0.00 -22.25 -19.32
C MET A 30 0.74 -23.50 -18.84
N ASP A 31 1.97 -23.69 -19.34
CA ASP A 31 2.82 -24.82 -18.93
C ASP A 31 3.21 -24.69 -17.45
N ALA A 32 3.50 -23.46 -16.98
CA ALA A 32 3.83 -23.18 -15.58
C ALA A 32 2.68 -23.57 -14.63
N PHE A 33 1.43 -23.22 -14.95
CA PHE A 33 0.26 -23.65 -14.18
C PHE A 33 -0.03 -25.16 -14.31
N SER A 34 0.32 -25.78 -15.43
CA SER A 34 0.24 -27.24 -15.58
C SER A 34 1.20 -27.96 -14.64
N MET A 35 2.41 -27.44 -14.43
CA MET A 35 3.36 -27.93 -13.43
C MET A 35 2.82 -27.79 -12.01
N LEU A 36 2.21 -26.64 -11.68
CA LEU A 36 1.56 -26.43 -10.38
C LEU A 36 0.45 -27.46 -10.15
N LYS A 37 -0.39 -27.71 -11.15
CA LYS A 37 -1.45 -28.73 -11.10
C LYS A 37 -0.88 -30.13 -10.84
N GLU A 38 0.24 -30.48 -11.46
CA GLU A 38 0.92 -31.76 -11.23
C GLU A 38 1.43 -31.86 -9.78
N LEU A 39 2.08 -30.82 -9.26
CA LEU A 39 2.53 -30.76 -7.87
C LEU A 39 1.37 -30.93 -6.88
N ILE A 40 0.27 -30.21 -7.08
CA ILE A 40 -0.92 -30.31 -6.23
C ILE A 40 -1.51 -31.73 -6.26
N ASN A 41 -1.54 -32.39 -7.42
CA ASN A 41 -2.06 -33.74 -7.55
C ASN A 41 -1.17 -34.80 -6.85
N LYS A 42 0.14 -34.58 -6.81
CA LYS A 42 1.09 -35.47 -6.11
C LYS A 42 1.06 -35.29 -4.59
N SER A 43 0.56 -34.16 -4.09
CA SER A 43 0.50 -33.87 -2.66
C SER A 43 -0.52 -34.80 -1.96
N ALA A 44 -0.12 -35.44 -0.88
CA ALA A 44 -0.97 -36.25 -0.03
C ALA A 44 -1.81 -35.44 0.97
N GLU A 45 -1.56 -34.14 1.09
CA GLU A 45 -2.25 -33.29 2.05
C GLU A 45 -3.75 -33.15 1.74
N LYS A 46 -4.58 -33.12 2.81
CA LYS A 46 -6.04 -32.99 2.67
C LYS A 46 -6.48 -31.63 2.15
N LYS A 47 -5.73 -30.59 2.47
CA LYS A 47 -5.96 -29.21 2.02
C LYS A 47 -4.68 -28.66 1.42
N LYS A 48 -4.78 -28.04 0.26
CA LYS A 48 -3.67 -27.44 -0.47
C LYS A 48 -3.91 -25.95 -0.55
N VAL A 49 -2.97 -25.15 -0.06
CA VAL A 49 -3.00 -23.71 -0.18
C VAL A 49 -1.94 -23.29 -1.20
N VAL A 50 -2.38 -22.60 -2.22
CA VAL A 50 -1.51 -21.97 -3.21
C VAL A 50 -1.54 -20.47 -2.94
N PHE A 51 -0.42 -19.91 -2.54
CA PHE A 51 -0.27 -18.46 -2.29
C PHE A 51 0.60 -17.86 -3.39
N ILE A 52 0.03 -16.95 -4.18
CA ILE A 52 0.75 -16.22 -5.22
C ILE A 52 0.88 -14.76 -4.76
N ASP A 53 2.10 -14.43 -4.35
CA ASP A 53 2.44 -13.09 -3.89
C ASP A 53 2.79 -12.19 -5.06
N GLU A 54 2.45 -10.91 -4.95
CA GLU A 54 2.75 -9.83 -5.91
C GLU A 54 2.40 -10.18 -7.38
N LEU A 55 1.23 -10.80 -7.58
CA LEU A 55 0.74 -11.18 -8.91
C LEU A 55 0.79 -10.03 -9.95
N PRO A 56 0.51 -8.74 -9.60
CA PRO A 56 0.61 -7.62 -10.54
C PRO A 56 1.99 -7.47 -11.19
N TRP A 57 3.07 -7.81 -10.48
CA TRP A 57 4.42 -7.74 -11.02
C TRP A 57 4.75 -8.85 -12.00
N MET A 58 4.01 -9.95 -11.94
CA MET A 58 4.14 -11.08 -12.87
C MET A 58 3.40 -10.81 -14.18
N ASP A 59 2.38 -9.93 -14.19
CA ASP A 59 1.61 -9.57 -15.39
C ASP A 59 2.36 -8.49 -16.21
N THR A 60 3.29 -8.94 -17.03
CA THR A 60 3.96 -8.09 -18.01
C THR A 60 3.17 -8.03 -19.31
N HIS A 61 3.47 -7.05 -20.19
CA HIS A 61 2.80 -6.91 -21.48
C HIS A 61 2.89 -8.22 -22.28
N ALA A 62 1.74 -8.71 -22.74
CA ALA A 62 1.62 -9.97 -23.50
C ALA A 62 2.19 -11.21 -22.78
N SER A 63 2.24 -11.21 -21.44
CA SER A 63 2.75 -12.35 -20.68
C SER A 63 1.89 -13.61 -20.78
N GLY A 64 0.58 -13.44 -21.01
CA GLY A 64 -0.39 -14.53 -20.99
C GLY A 64 -0.71 -15.05 -19.58
N LEU A 65 -0.30 -14.35 -18.51
CA LEU A 65 -0.52 -14.77 -17.14
C LEU A 65 -2.00 -14.88 -16.78
N ILE A 66 -2.80 -13.85 -17.06
CA ILE A 66 -4.22 -13.84 -16.72
C ILE A 66 -5.01 -14.93 -17.46
N PRO A 67 -4.88 -15.10 -18.78
CA PRO A 67 -5.50 -16.22 -19.49
C PRO A 67 -5.09 -17.60 -18.95
N ALA A 68 -3.83 -17.77 -18.56
CA ALA A 68 -3.34 -19.03 -17.97
C ALA A 68 -3.94 -19.28 -16.57
N LEU A 69 -4.04 -18.24 -15.73
CA LEU A 69 -4.70 -18.32 -14.44
C LEU A 69 -6.20 -18.63 -14.59
N GLU A 70 -6.88 -17.97 -15.52
CA GLU A 70 -8.28 -18.25 -15.86
C GLU A 70 -8.48 -19.71 -16.28
N HIS A 71 -7.63 -20.20 -17.15
CA HIS A 71 -7.66 -21.59 -17.59
C HIS A 71 -7.43 -22.56 -16.44
N PHE A 72 -6.38 -22.35 -15.65
CA PHE A 72 -6.06 -23.16 -14.46
C PHE A 72 -7.26 -23.25 -13.52
N TRP A 73 -7.85 -22.11 -13.18
CA TRP A 73 -8.96 -22.04 -12.25
C TRP A 73 -10.21 -22.71 -12.82
N ASN A 74 -10.67 -22.28 -14.00
CA ASN A 74 -11.95 -22.73 -14.55
C ASN A 74 -11.95 -24.17 -15.06
N SER A 75 -10.82 -24.64 -15.60
CA SER A 75 -10.76 -26.00 -16.16
C SER A 75 -10.50 -27.07 -15.11
N TRP A 76 -9.99 -26.68 -13.93
CA TRP A 76 -9.54 -27.70 -12.96
C TRP A 76 -9.71 -27.28 -11.50
N ALA A 77 -9.16 -26.15 -11.05
CA ALA A 77 -9.09 -25.81 -9.63
C ALA A 77 -10.47 -25.53 -9.01
N SER A 78 -11.38 -24.91 -9.75
CA SER A 78 -12.72 -24.55 -9.28
C SER A 78 -13.60 -25.76 -8.89
N ALA A 79 -13.34 -26.92 -9.46
CA ALA A 79 -14.05 -28.17 -9.12
C ALA A 79 -13.46 -28.86 -7.85
N ARG A 80 -12.32 -28.39 -7.36
CA ARG A 80 -11.58 -28.97 -6.24
C ARG A 80 -11.98 -28.32 -4.91
N LYS A 81 -12.48 -29.13 -3.96
CA LYS A 81 -12.82 -28.68 -2.60
C LYS A 81 -11.63 -28.62 -1.65
N ASP A 82 -10.48 -29.13 -2.09
CA ASP A 82 -9.25 -29.26 -1.33
C ASP A 82 -8.19 -28.22 -1.71
N VAL A 83 -8.44 -27.37 -2.72
CA VAL A 83 -7.53 -26.33 -3.20
C VAL A 83 -8.05 -24.95 -2.79
N CYS A 84 -7.21 -24.18 -2.12
CA CYS A 84 -7.43 -22.76 -1.83
C CYS A 84 -6.36 -21.94 -2.56
N LEU A 85 -6.77 -21.08 -3.46
CA LEU A 85 -5.88 -20.15 -4.17
C LEU A 85 -6.00 -18.78 -3.52
N ILE A 86 -4.88 -18.26 -3.03
CA ILE A 86 -4.75 -16.93 -2.45
C ILE A 86 -3.85 -16.10 -3.37
N ILE A 87 -4.33 -14.94 -3.76
CA ILE A 87 -3.59 -14.00 -4.61
C ILE A 87 -3.45 -12.70 -3.85
N CYS A 88 -2.25 -12.15 -3.77
CA CYS A 88 -2.03 -10.83 -3.23
C CYS A 88 -1.24 -9.92 -4.17
N GLY A 89 -1.20 -8.65 -3.85
CA GLY A 89 -0.40 -7.65 -4.55
C GLY A 89 -0.63 -6.25 -4.01
N SER A 90 0.42 -5.47 -4.00
CA SER A 90 0.44 -4.08 -3.55
C SER A 90 -0.26 -3.13 -4.53
N ALA A 91 -0.30 -3.45 -5.83
CA ALA A 91 -1.00 -2.67 -6.85
C ALA A 91 -2.52 -2.90 -6.78
N THR A 92 -3.17 -2.26 -5.79
CA THR A 92 -4.59 -2.44 -5.46
C THR A 92 -5.52 -2.25 -6.66
N SER A 93 -5.32 -1.20 -7.46
CA SER A 93 -6.14 -0.94 -8.65
C SER A 93 -6.02 -2.04 -9.71
N TRP A 94 -4.82 -2.62 -9.87
CA TRP A 94 -4.61 -3.74 -10.79
C TRP A 94 -5.40 -4.98 -10.32
N ILE A 95 -5.30 -5.36 -9.03
CA ILE A 95 -6.06 -6.47 -8.45
C ILE A 95 -7.56 -6.26 -8.65
N ILE A 96 -8.07 -5.07 -8.34
CA ILE A 96 -9.49 -4.75 -8.51
C ILE A 96 -9.90 -4.88 -9.98
N ASN A 97 -9.16 -4.31 -10.91
CA ASN A 97 -9.56 -4.25 -12.31
C ASN A 97 -9.35 -5.57 -13.05
N LYS A 98 -8.24 -6.28 -12.78
CA LYS A 98 -7.87 -7.49 -13.51
C LYS A 98 -8.42 -8.78 -12.89
N ILE A 99 -8.63 -8.80 -11.58
CA ILE A 99 -9.11 -9.98 -10.88
C ILE A 99 -10.55 -9.81 -10.43
N VAL A 100 -10.83 -8.81 -9.58
CA VAL A 100 -12.14 -8.66 -8.91
C VAL A 100 -13.24 -8.22 -9.88
N LYS A 101 -12.98 -7.22 -10.71
CA LYS A 101 -13.90 -6.67 -11.72
C LYS A 101 -13.64 -7.24 -13.12
N ASN A 102 -12.94 -8.38 -13.20
CA ASN A 102 -12.70 -9.05 -14.46
C ASN A 102 -14.03 -9.35 -15.18
N LYS A 103 -14.09 -9.05 -16.45
CA LYS A 103 -15.28 -9.31 -17.30
C LYS A 103 -15.14 -10.61 -18.10
N GLY A 104 -14.00 -11.30 -17.97
CA GLY A 104 -13.68 -12.57 -18.63
C GLY A 104 -13.87 -13.77 -17.72
N GLY A 105 -12.99 -14.75 -17.82
CA GLY A 105 -13.09 -16.04 -17.17
C GLY A 105 -12.97 -16.02 -15.63
N LEU A 106 -12.48 -14.92 -15.02
CA LEU A 106 -12.45 -14.76 -13.57
C LEU A 106 -13.68 -14.03 -13.01
N HIS A 107 -14.68 -13.72 -13.83
CA HIS A 107 -15.89 -13.06 -13.37
C HIS A 107 -16.61 -13.91 -12.30
N ASN A 108 -16.92 -13.29 -11.14
CA ASN A 108 -17.57 -13.96 -10.00
C ASN A 108 -16.82 -15.22 -9.48
N ARG A 109 -15.48 -15.25 -9.63
CA ARG A 109 -14.64 -16.35 -9.12
C ARG A 109 -13.88 -16.01 -7.84
N VAL A 110 -14.04 -14.80 -7.33
CA VAL A 110 -13.42 -14.34 -6.08
C VAL A 110 -14.44 -14.49 -4.95
N ASP A 111 -14.24 -15.47 -4.08
CA ASP A 111 -15.12 -15.73 -2.93
C ASP A 111 -14.90 -14.74 -1.80
N TYR A 112 -13.64 -14.40 -1.51
CA TYR A 112 -13.25 -13.51 -0.42
C TYR A 112 -12.31 -12.40 -0.90
N LYS A 113 -12.55 -11.20 -0.39
CA LYS A 113 -11.72 -10.01 -0.62
C LYS A 113 -11.27 -9.49 0.73
N ILE A 114 -9.96 -9.48 0.96
CA ILE A 114 -9.37 -9.04 2.22
C ILE A 114 -8.56 -7.77 1.95
N PRO A 115 -9.14 -6.58 2.14
CA PRO A 115 -8.39 -5.34 2.08
C PRO A 115 -7.54 -5.21 3.35
N LEU A 116 -6.23 -5.41 3.23
CA LEU A 116 -5.30 -5.15 4.32
C LEU A 116 -5.12 -3.63 4.45
N ARG A 117 -5.68 -3.07 5.51
CA ARG A 117 -5.54 -1.65 5.83
C ARG A 117 -4.34 -1.43 6.75
N PRO A 118 -3.76 -0.24 6.76
CA PRO A 118 -2.81 0.14 7.80
C PRO A 118 -3.39 -0.08 9.19
N PHE A 119 -2.54 -0.36 10.16
CA PHE A 119 -2.94 -0.52 11.56
C PHE A 119 -3.65 0.74 12.08
N THR A 120 -4.65 0.55 12.89
CA THR A 120 -5.21 1.60 13.75
C THR A 120 -4.24 1.92 14.89
N LEU A 121 -4.48 3.02 15.61
CA LEU A 121 -3.70 3.35 16.83
C LEU A 121 -3.70 2.21 17.85
N SER A 122 -4.83 1.54 18.04
CA SER A 122 -4.94 0.39 18.95
C SER A 122 -4.09 -0.79 18.48
N GLU A 123 -4.07 -1.08 17.20
CA GLU A 123 -3.24 -2.15 16.63
C GLU A 123 -1.75 -1.79 16.68
N CYS A 124 -1.38 -0.52 16.48
CA CYS A 124 -0.02 -0.05 16.70
C CYS A 124 0.41 -0.22 18.16
N GLU A 125 -0.47 0.11 19.14
CA GLU A 125 -0.19 -0.11 20.56
C GLU A 125 0.04 -1.60 20.86
N GLN A 126 -0.82 -2.48 20.34
CA GLN A 126 -0.68 -3.93 20.51
C GLN A 126 0.61 -4.45 19.87
N TYR A 127 0.94 -3.98 18.67
CA TYR A 127 2.16 -4.36 17.96
C TYR A 127 3.41 -3.93 18.73
N MET A 128 3.47 -2.69 19.23
CA MET A 128 4.60 -2.23 20.06
C MET A 128 4.73 -3.04 21.35
N LYS A 129 3.63 -3.34 22.02
CA LYS A 129 3.61 -4.21 23.21
C LYS A 129 4.15 -5.61 22.90
N SER A 130 3.74 -6.23 21.80
CA SER A 130 4.23 -7.56 21.39
C SER A 130 5.74 -7.56 21.13
N ARG A 131 6.28 -6.46 20.65
CA ARG A 131 7.73 -6.25 20.45
C ARG A 131 8.47 -5.81 21.70
N LYS A 132 7.78 -5.64 22.84
CA LYS A 132 8.34 -5.14 24.10
C LYS A 132 8.98 -3.75 23.98
N VAL A 133 8.46 -2.91 23.07
CA VAL A 133 8.82 -1.50 22.93
C VAL A 133 7.80 -0.67 23.73
N SER A 134 8.27 -0.04 24.81
CA SER A 134 7.41 0.76 25.68
C SER A 134 7.24 2.16 25.10
N MET A 135 6.00 2.57 24.84
CA MET A 135 5.63 3.91 24.41
C MET A 135 4.40 4.38 25.17
N SER A 136 4.39 5.66 25.56
CA SER A 136 3.16 6.28 26.06
C SER A 136 2.15 6.45 24.94
N ARG A 137 0.86 6.58 25.27
CA ARG A 137 -0.18 6.84 24.26
C ARG A 137 0.06 8.13 23.48
N LYS A 138 0.64 9.16 24.13
CA LYS A 138 1.06 10.37 23.43
C LYS A 138 2.11 10.05 22.35
N GLN A 139 3.15 9.31 22.70
CA GLN A 139 4.18 8.89 21.73
C GLN A 139 3.62 8.00 20.63
N LEU A 140 2.64 7.14 20.91
CA LEU A 140 1.96 6.36 19.87
C LEU A 140 1.21 7.26 18.88
N VAL A 141 0.48 8.27 19.36
CA VAL A 141 -0.19 9.26 18.49
C VAL A 141 0.83 10.06 17.69
N GLU A 142 1.91 10.54 18.31
CA GLU A 142 2.98 11.27 17.61
C GLU A 142 3.66 10.38 16.55
N GLY A 143 3.96 9.12 16.86
CA GLY A 143 4.49 8.16 15.90
C GLY A 143 3.53 7.91 14.76
N TYR A 144 2.23 7.82 15.03
CA TYR A 144 1.19 7.64 14.01
C TYR A 144 1.06 8.87 13.09
N MET A 145 1.22 10.08 13.62
CA MET A 145 1.26 11.31 12.83
C MET A 145 2.42 11.33 11.82
N ILE A 146 3.52 10.62 12.13
CA ILE A 146 4.72 10.51 11.29
C ILE A 146 4.60 9.34 10.30
N MET A 147 4.28 8.16 10.79
CA MET A 147 4.41 6.87 10.08
C MET A 147 3.07 6.29 9.61
N GLY A 148 1.95 6.86 10.07
CA GLY A 148 0.67 6.19 9.90
C GLY A 148 0.63 4.82 10.57
N GLY A 149 -0.21 3.93 10.05
CA GLY A 149 -0.37 2.57 10.57
C GLY A 149 0.41 1.51 9.79
N VAL A 150 1.46 1.85 9.03
CA VAL A 150 2.20 0.87 8.23
C VAL A 150 3.11 0.03 9.12
N PRO A 151 2.86 -1.30 9.27
CA PRO A 151 3.61 -2.14 10.23
C PRO A 151 5.12 -2.12 10.01
N PHE A 152 5.56 -1.99 8.76
CA PHE A 152 6.98 -1.92 8.38
C PHE A 152 7.69 -0.75 9.09
N TYR A 153 7.07 0.43 9.16
CA TYR A 153 7.66 1.60 9.83
C TYR A 153 7.74 1.40 11.34
N TRP A 154 6.72 0.83 11.94
CA TRP A 154 6.70 0.52 13.37
C TRP A 154 7.71 -0.57 13.74
N LYS A 155 8.03 -1.47 12.80
CA LYS A 155 9.08 -2.47 12.98
C LYS A 155 10.45 -1.83 13.20
N ALA A 156 10.76 -0.70 12.60
CA ALA A 156 12.02 0.02 12.76
C ALA A 156 12.23 0.61 14.17
N MET A 157 11.16 0.72 14.97
CA MET A 157 11.26 1.27 16.35
C MET A 157 12.03 0.34 17.27
N GLN A 158 13.08 0.87 17.89
CA GLN A 158 13.99 0.14 18.76
C GLN A 158 13.65 0.33 20.25
N LYS A 159 13.83 -0.75 21.01
CA LYS A 159 13.67 -0.74 22.46
C LYS A 159 14.78 0.08 23.13
N GLY A 160 14.43 0.84 24.16
CA GLY A 160 15.38 1.63 24.94
C GLY A 160 15.63 3.03 24.40
N LEU A 161 15.15 3.35 23.21
CA LEU A 161 15.19 4.69 22.63
C LEU A 161 13.85 5.42 22.82
N SER A 162 13.91 6.74 23.01
CA SER A 162 12.71 7.58 22.93
C SER A 162 12.16 7.61 21.50
N LEU A 163 10.91 8.05 21.34
CA LEU A 163 10.34 8.22 19.98
C LEU A 163 11.21 9.17 19.15
N ALA A 164 11.66 10.30 19.71
CA ALA A 164 12.48 11.25 18.98
C ALA A 164 13.80 10.65 18.49
N GLN A 165 14.49 9.91 19.35
CA GLN A 165 15.74 9.21 18.99
C GLN A 165 15.49 8.15 17.89
N ASN A 166 14.39 7.41 17.97
CA ASN A 166 14.00 6.46 16.94
C ASN A 166 13.74 7.15 15.59
N ILE A 167 13.06 8.30 15.59
CA ILE A 167 12.80 9.07 14.37
C ILE A 167 14.09 9.63 13.80
N ASP A 168 14.97 10.22 14.61
CA ASP A 168 16.27 10.70 14.14
C ASP A 168 17.11 9.58 13.50
N GLN A 169 17.20 8.44 14.16
CA GLN A 169 18.00 7.32 13.70
C GLN A 169 17.47 6.72 12.40
N ASN A 170 16.15 6.57 12.27
CA ASN A 170 15.56 5.89 11.12
C ASN A 170 15.36 6.79 9.91
N PHE A 171 15.02 8.09 10.12
CA PHE A 171 14.61 8.98 9.02
C PHE A 171 15.65 10.05 8.66
N PHE A 172 16.51 10.47 9.61
CA PHE A 172 17.45 11.58 9.41
C PHE A 172 18.92 11.15 9.41
N THR A 173 19.25 9.99 9.96
CA THR A 173 20.63 9.46 9.94
C THR A 173 20.87 8.71 8.63
N PRO A 174 21.96 9.02 7.88
CA PRO A 174 22.33 8.24 6.69
C PRO A 174 22.48 6.75 7.02
N GLY A 175 21.84 5.90 6.20
CA GLY A 175 21.77 4.45 6.46
C GLY A 175 20.70 4.01 7.46
N GLY A 176 19.88 4.91 7.99
CA GLY A 176 18.68 4.57 8.74
C GLY A 176 17.69 3.77 7.87
N GLU A 177 16.94 2.86 8.50
CA GLU A 177 16.06 1.90 7.79
C GLU A 177 15.02 2.60 6.89
N LEU A 178 14.59 3.81 7.25
CA LEU A 178 13.56 4.59 6.56
C LEU A 178 14.11 5.88 5.89
N TYR A 179 15.44 6.01 5.84
CA TYR A 179 16.07 7.21 5.29
C TYR A 179 15.78 7.42 3.80
N GLU A 180 15.73 6.34 3.00
CA GLU A 180 15.43 6.36 1.55
C GLU A 180 14.03 5.80 1.24
N GLU A 181 13.21 5.60 2.26
CA GLU A 181 11.93 4.91 2.13
C GLU A 181 10.97 5.60 1.16
N PHE A 182 10.98 6.93 1.07
CA PHE A 182 10.07 7.65 0.18
C PHE A 182 10.22 7.21 -1.29
N ASP A 183 11.45 7.17 -1.77
CA ASP A 183 11.74 6.77 -3.15
C ASP A 183 11.48 5.28 -3.38
N ALA A 184 11.87 4.45 -2.40
CA ALA A 184 11.64 3.00 -2.42
C ALA A 184 10.14 2.67 -2.45
N LEU A 185 9.33 3.34 -1.63
CA LEU A 185 7.88 3.15 -1.55
C LEU A 185 7.21 3.39 -2.91
N TYR A 186 7.44 4.57 -3.51
CA TYR A 186 6.81 4.89 -4.80
C TYR A 186 7.31 4.01 -5.94
N ALA A 187 8.60 3.64 -5.95
CA ALA A 187 9.16 2.72 -6.94
C ALA A 187 8.62 1.29 -6.79
N SER A 188 8.29 0.86 -5.57
CA SER A 188 7.69 -0.46 -5.32
C SER A 188 6.24 -0.57 -5.77
N LEU A 189 5.48 0.52 -5.68
CA LEU A 189 4.04 0.53 -5.99
C LEU A 189 3.75 0.84 -7.46
N PHE A 190 4.58 1.67 -8.11
CA PHE A 190 4.29 2.20 -9.43
C PHE A 190 5.45 1.97 -10.42
N LYS A 191 5.15 1.38 -11.57
CA LYS A 191 6.15 1.11 -12.63
C LYS A 191 6.82 2.40 -13.17
N ARG A 192 6.13 3.55 -13.09
CA ARG A 192 6.60 4.89 -13.50
C ARG A 192 6.18 5.87 -12.41
N PRO A 193 6.95 5.99 -11.31
CA PRO A 193 6.53 6.72 -10.13
C PRO A 193 6.51 8.25 -10.29
N GLU A 194 7.18 8.81 -11.30
CA GLU A 194 7.42 10.25 -11.45
C GLU A 194 6.12 11.07 -11.48
N GLY A 195 5.10 10.56 -12.19
CA GLY A 195 3.78 11.21 -12.26
C GLY A 195 3.05 11.21 -10.91
N TYR A 196 3.12 10.10 -10.19
CA TYR A 196 2.53 9.94 -8.87
C TYR A 196 3.21 10.85 -7.84
N ILE A 197 4.54 10.84 -7.80
CA ILE A 197 5.36 11.72 -6.94
C ILE A 197 5.05 13.20 -7.22
N LYS A 198 4.88 13.57 -8.49
CA LYS A 198 4.55 14.94 -8.87
C LYS A 198 3.18 15.39 -8.33
N VAL A 199 2.17 14.51 -8.38
CA VAL A 199 0.83 14.80 -7.81
C VAL A 199 0.90 14.97 -6.30
N VAL A 200 1.51 14.04 -5.57
CA VAL A 200 1.59 14.14 -4.10
C VAL A 200 2.42 15.32 -3.64
N LYS A 201 3.46 15.71 -4.40
CA LYS A 201 4.23 16.93 -4.16
C LYS A 201 3.39 18.20 -4.30
N LEU A 202 2.53 18.28 -5.32
CA LEU A 202 1.61 19.41 -5.48
C LEU A 202 0.60 19.46 -4.32
N LEU A 203 0.07 18.32 -3.93
CA LEU A 203 -0.90 18.23 -2.85
C LEU A 203 -0.28 18.51 -1.47
N SER A 204 1.00 18.19 -1.25
CA SER A 204 1.68 18.50 0.01
C SER A 204 1.76 19.99 0.29
N GLY A 205 1.83 20.83 -0.74
CA GLY A 205 1.80 22.29 -0.63
C GLY A 205 0.41 22.89 -0.45
N LYS A 206 -0.68 22.10 -0.50
CA LYS A 206 -2.07 22.59 -0.45
C LYS A 206 -2.91 21.76 0.51
N ARG A 207 -3.02 22.22 1.76
CA ARG A 207 -3.74 21.50 2.83
C ARG A 207 -5.23 21.30 2.54
N SER A 208 -5.87 22.25 1.87
CA SER A 208 -7.25 22.16 1.43
C SER A 208 -7.46 21.19 0.25
N GLY A 209 -6.38 20.65 -0.28
CA GLY A 209 -6.41 19.85 -1.49
C GLY A 209 -6.46 20.67 -2.77
N LEU A 210 -6.52 20.00 -3.90
CA LEU A 210 -6.60 20.57 -5.24
C LEU A 210 -7.66 19.81 -6.05
N THR A 211 -8.37 20.54 -6.89
CA THR A 211 -9.26 19.95 -7.90
C THR A 211 -8.43 19.28 -9.01
N ARG A 212 -9.08 18.40 -9.78
CA ARG A 212 -8.45 17.79 -10.96
C ARG A 212 -7.87 18.84 -11.92
N ASN A 213 -8.61 19.91 -12.18
CA ASN A 213 -8.18 20.98 -13.09
C ASN A 213 -6.96 21.75 -12.56
N GLU A 214 -6.92 22.02 -11.26
CA GLU A 214 -5.77 22.66 -10.62
C GLU A 214 -4.54 21.77 -10.67
N LEU A 215 -4.67 20.45 -10.44
CA LEU A 215 -3.59 19.49 -10.55
C LEU A 215 -3.03 19.44 -11.98
N ILE A 216 -3.91 19.39 -13.00
CA ILE A 216 -3.52 19.40 -14.41
C ILE A 216 -2.74 20.68 -14.74
N LYS A 217 -3.30 21.84 -14.38
CA LYS A 217 -2.68 23.14 -14.65
C LYS A 217 -1.33 23.30 -13.95
N SER A 218 -1.28 23.05 -12.64
CA SER A 218 -0.06 23.22 -11.83
C SER A 218 1.01 22.18 -12.16
N GLY A 219 0.58 20.95 -12.44
CA GLY A 219 1.47 19.85 -12.80
C GLY A 219 1.78 19.76 -14.30
N LYS A 220 1.17 20.60 -15.15
CA LYS A 220 1.29 20.47 -16.61
C LYS A 220 1.04 19.05 -17.10
N PHE A 221 0.01 18.43 -16.54
CA PHE A 221 -0.43 17.09 -16.98
C PHE A 221 -1.35 17.21 -18.21
N VAL A 222 -1.38 16.15 -19.00
CA VAL A 222 -2.37 16.01 -20.09
C VAL A 222 -3.67 15.50 -19.49
N ASP A 223 -4.79 16.17 -19.79
CA ASP A 223 -6.12 15.72 -19.36
C ASP A 223 -6.59 14.54 -20.20
N ASN A 224 -6.31 13.35 -19.72
CA ASN A 224 -6.66 12.09 -20.39
C ASN A 224 -6.98 10.98 -19.36
N GLY A 225 -7.33 9.80 -19.87
CA GLY A 225 -7.65 8.62 -19.06
C GLY A 225 -6.47 8.16 -18.18
N ASN A 226 -5.21 8.33 -18.63
CA ASN A 226 -4.04 7.94 -17.85
C ASN A 226 -3.90 8.79 -16.58
N PHE A 227 -4.18 10.11 -16.66
CA PHE A 227 -4.18 10.97 -15.48
C PHE A 227 -5.31 10.61 -14.51
N GLY A 228 -6.50 10.26 -15.04
CA GLY A 228 -7.59 9.73 -14.22
C GLY A 228 -7.19 8.45 -13.49
N GLN A 229 -6.55 7.53 -14.18
CA GLN A 229 -6.07 6.28 -13.59
C GLN A 229 -5.03 6.53 -12.49
N LEU A 230 -4.11 7.48 -12.70
CA LEU A 230 -3.11 7.87 -11.71
C LEU A 230 -3.76 8.35 -10.39
N LEU A 231 -4.81 9.15 -10.45
CA LEU A 231 -5.54 9.58 -9.26
C LEU A 231 -6.26 8.42 -8.57
N ILE A 232 -6.88 7.52 -9.34
CA ILE A 232 -7.52 6.30 -8.81
C ILE A 232 -6.49 5.41 -8.12
N ASP A 233 -5.31 5.24 -8.69
CA ASP A 233 -4.24 4.43 -8.11
C ASP A 233 -3.76 5.01 -6.78
N LEU A 234 -3.49 6.32 -6.71
CA LEU A 234 -3.10 7.00 -5.46
C LEU A 234 -4.18 6.88 -4.37
N GLU A 235 -5.45 7.01 -4.74
CA GLU A 235 -6.57 6.88 -3.81
C GLU A 235 -6.72 5.42 -3.33
N SER A 236 -6.62 4.46 -4.23
CA SER A 236 -6.71 3.03 -3.92
C SER A 236 -5.57 2.56 -3.01
N CYS A 237 -4.38 3.17 -3.12
CA CYS A 237 -3.23 2.92 -2.25
C CYS A 237 -3.27 3.73 -0.94
N GLY A 238 -4.27 4.61 -0.75
CA GLY A 238 -4.43 5.37 0.48
C GLY A 238 -3.54 6.60 0.62
N PHE A 239 -2.88 7.05 -0.45
CA PHE A 239 -2.07 8.28 -0.42
C PHE A 239 -2.93 9.53 -0.42
N ILE A 240 -4.00 9.53 -1.20
CA ILE A 240 -4.92 10.67 -1.33
C ILE A 240 -6.35 10.23 -1.05
N ARG A 241 -7.21 11.19 -0.80
CA ARG A 241 -8.66 11.02 -0.72
C ARG A 241 -9.34 12.04 -1.62
N CYS A 242 -10.38 11.60 -2.30
CA CYS A 242 -11.25 12.44 -3.09
C CYS A 242 -12.48 12.84 -2.27
N TYR A 243 -12.75 14.13 -2.16
CA TYR A 243 -13.93 14.67 -1.52
C TYR A 243 -14.82 15.34 -2.56
N ASN A 244 -16.10 15.03 -2.52
CA ASN A 244 -17.08 15.77 -3.30
C ASN A 244 -17.59 16.97 -2.49
N ILE A 245 -17.61 18.15 -3.10
CA ILE A 245 -18.21 19.34 -2.49
C ILE A 245 -19.71 19.12 -2.43
N ILE A 246 -20.34 19.41 -1.29
CA ILE A 246 -21.77 19.23 -1.08
C ILE A 246 -22.55 20.04 -2.13
N GLY A 247 -23.49 19.36 -2.81
CA GLY A 247 -24.34 19.97 -3.84
C GLY A 247 -23.76 20.02 -5.25
N ASN A 248 -22.51 19.51 -5.45
CA ASN A 248 -21.84 19.49 -6.75
C ASN A 248 -21.17 18.14 -7.02
N GLU A 249 -21.95 17.16 -7.44
CA GLU A 249 -21.56 15.74 -7.38
C GLU A 249 -20.38 15.30 -8.31
N LYS A 250 -19.91 16.11 -9.26
CA LYS A 250 -18.90 15.61 -10.22
C LYS A 250 -17.86 16.60 -10.76
N LYS A 251 -18.09 17.90 -10.73
CA LYS A 251 -17.18 18.87 -11.41
C LYS A 251 -16.05 19.42 -10.54
N ASP A 252 -16.22 19.42 -9.21
CA ASP A 252 -15.32 20.10 -8.27
C ASP A 252 -14.81 19.19 -7.16
N ALA A 253 -14.66 17.89 -7.44
CA ALA A 253 -14.05 16.96 -6.50
C ALA A 253 -12.62 17.41 -6.15
N VAL A 254 -12.34 17.47 -4.85
CA VAL A 254 -11.05 17.91 -4.30
C VAL A 254 -10.25 16.70 -3.89
N TYR A 255 -9.02 16.61 -4.33
CA TYR A 255 -8.04 15.60 -3.95
C TYR A 255 -7.14 16.15 -2.85
N GLN A 256 -7.05 15.43 -1.75
CA GLN A 256 -6.23 15.82 -0.60
C GLN A 256 -5.23 14.71 -0.26
N LEU A 257 -4.00 15.09 0.05
CA LEU A 257 -2.98 14.17 0.55
C LEU A 257 -3.30 13.78 2.01
N ILE A 258 -3.41 12.49 2.28
CA ILE A 258 -3.79 11.96 3.60
C ILE A 258 -2.75 11.03 4.21
N ASP A 259 -1.82 10.49 3.42
CA ASP A 259 -0.78 9.59 3.93
C ASP A 259 0.18 10.31 4.88
N PRO A 260 0.25 9.89 6.17
CA PRO A 260 1.06 10.57 7.18
C PRO A 260 2.54 10.61 6.81
N PHE A 261 3.10 9.50 6.31
CA PHE A 261 4.53 9.45 5.99
C PHE A 261 4.89 10.39 4.82
N THR A 262 4.10 10.41 3.75
CA THR A 262 4.32 11.31 2.62
C THR A 262 4.22 12.78 3.04
N ILE A 263 3.27 13.13 3.93
CA ILE A 263 3.15 14.48 4.48
C ILE A 263 4.38 14.84 5.30
N PHE A 264 4.79 13.94 6.21
CA PHE A 264 5.99 14.11 7.03
C PHE A 264 7.25 14.27 6.19
N TYR A 265 7.38 13.47 5.12
CA TYR A 265 8.51 13.57 4.19
C TYR A 265 8.62 14.96 3.57
N TYR A 266 7.54 15.48 3.01
CA TYR A 266 7.58 16.81 2.37
C TYR A 266 7.75 17.95 3.38
N GLU A 267 7.23 17.85 4.57
CA GLU A 267 7.36 18.88 5.59
C GLU A 267 8.77 18.91 6.21
N PHE A 268 9.39 17.75 6.48
CA PHE A 268 10.59 17.67 7.30
C PHE A 268 11.79 16.96 6.64
N MET A 269 11.59 16.05 5.69
CA MET A 269 12.69 15.25 5.14
C MET A 269 13.14 15.76 3.78
N SER A 270 12.25 16.36 2.99
CA SER A 270 12.60 16.89 1.67
C SER A 270 13.45 18.14 1.81
N GLY A 271 14.64 18.18 1.23
CA GLY A 271 15.51 19.34 1.24
C GLY A 271 16.67 19.27 2.23
N ASN A 272 17.05 20.44 2.82
CA ASN A 272 18.27 20.59 3.62
C ASN A 272 18.21 19.99 5.05
N SER A 273 17.05 19.61 5.54
CA SER A 273 16.86 19.07 6.90
C SER A 273 17.58 17.75 7.14
N ARG A 274 17.85 16.96 6.10
CA ARG A 274 18.65 15.72 6.19
C ARG A 274 20.15 15.93 6.49
N LYS A 275 20.63 17.16 6.59
CA LYS A 275 22.00 17.46 6.99
C LYS A 275 22.26 17.35 8.48
N ASP A 276 21.21 17.35 9.30
CA ASP A 276 21.26 17.18 10.73
C ASP A 276 20.69 15.82 11.13
N PRO A 277 21.51 14.85 11.57
CA PRO A 277 21.03 13.53 12.00
C PRO A 277 20.13 13.56 13.23
N GLN A 278 20.11 14.66 13.99
CA GLN A 278 19.25 14.89 15.16
C GLN A 278 18.16 15.95 14.86
N PHE A 279 17.83 16.13 13.61
CA PHE A 279 16.90 17.18 13.16
C PHE A 279 15.56 17.12 13.87
N TRP A 280 15.01 15.92 14.07
CA TRP A 280 13.71 15.76 14.71
C TRP A 280 13.77 16.16 16.20
N SER A 281 14.75 15.66 16.95
CA SER A 281 14.97 16.05 18.34
C SER A 281 15.17 17.55 18.50
N HIS A 282 15.91 18.18 17.59
CA HIS A 282 16.15 19.62 17.58
C HIS A 282 14.93 20.45 17.13
N SER A 283 13.93 19.80 16.51
CA SER A 283 12.72 20.46 16.02
C SER A 283 11.58 20.48 17.03
N LEU A 284 11.67 19.68 18.07
CA LEU A 284 10.64 19.61 19.12
C LEU A 284 10.42 20.99 19.74
N ASN A 285 9.15 21.32 19.99
CA ASN A 285 8.71 22.60 20.58
C ASN A 285 8.94 23.85 19.69
N LYS A 286 9.45 23.72 18.46
CA LYS A 286 9.50 24.85 17.53
C LYS A 286 8.09 25.16 16.97
N PRO A 287 7.81 26.42 16.57
CA PRO A 287 6.50 26.79 16.03
C PRO A 287 6.03 25.91 14.88
N VAL A 288 6.93 25.53 13.96
CA VAL A 288 6.65 24.65 12.82
C VAL A 288 6.18 23.27 13.30
N TYR A 289 6.88 22.69 14.30
CA TYR A 289 6.49 21.42 14.91
C TYR A 289 5.10 21.50 15.52
N ASN A 290 4.81 22.53 16.33
CA ASN A 290 3.53 22.69 17.01
C ASN A 290 2.37 22.84 16.01
N THR A 291 2.56 23.62 14.95
CA THR A 291 1.57 23.78 13.88
C THR A 291 1.32 22.44 13.15
N TRP A 292 2.40 21.74 12.83
CA TRP A 292 2.30 20.42 12.17
C TRP A 292 1.59 19.40 13.07
N CYS A 293 1.89 19.38 14.39
CA CYS A 293 1.24 18.49 15.36
C CYS A 293 -0.28 18.66 15.36
N GLY A 294 -0.78 19.91 15.43
CA GLY A 294 -2.22 20.19 15.44
C GLY A 294 -2.91 19.63 14.18
N LEU A 295 -2.35 19.92 13.02
CA LEU A 295 -2.91 19.46 11.74
C LEU A 295 -2.80 17.96 11.53
N SER A 296 -1.70 17.37 11.97
CA SER A 296 -1.50 15.91 11.83
C SER A 296 -2.38 15.15 12.81
N PHE A 297 -2.63 15.69 14.01
CA PHE A 297 -3.57 15.11 14.96
C PHE A 297 -5.01 15.11 14.41
N GLU A 298 -5.45 16.21 13.77
CA GLU A 298 -6.74 16.27 13.08
C GLU A 298 -6.85 15.13 12.05
N ARG A 299 -5.82 14.91 11.23
CA ARG A 299 -5.79 13.80 10.27
C ARG A 299 -5.89 12.42 10.94
N VAL A 300 -5.19 12.23 12.06
CA VAL A 300 -5.31 10.99 12.83
C VAL A 300 -6.74 10.77 13.31
N CYS A 301 -7.43 11.82 13.79
CA CYS A 301 -8.83 11.75 14.16
C CYS A 301 -9.72 11.37 12.95
N MET A 302 -9.46 11.98 11.79
CA MET A 302 -10.17 11.67 10.55
C MET A 302 -9.98 10.21 10.10
N LEU A 303 -8.79 9.66 10.25
CA LEU A 303 -8.50 8.25 9.95
C LEU A 303 -9.15 7.27 10.93
N HIS A 304 -9.55 7.76 12.12
CA HIS A 304 -10.14 6.96 13.20
C HIS A 304 -11.60 7.34 13.52
N VAL A 305 -12.30 7.98 12.58
CA VAL A 305 -13.69 8.44 12.81
C VAL A 305 -14.59 7.29 13.27
N GLU A 306 -14.48 6.12 12.67
CA GLU A 306 -15.32 4.97 13.04
C GLU A 306 -15.04 4.49 14.48
N GLN A 307 -13.76 4.45 14.89
CA GLN A 307 -13.36 4.08 16.25
C GLN A 307 -13.82 5.13 17.26
N ILE A 308 -13.74 6.42 16.90
CA ILE A 308 -14.25 7.52 17.74
C ILE A 308 -15.76 7.41 17.89
N LYS A 309 -16.52 7.21 16.81
CA LYS A 309 -17.96 7.01 16.83
C LYS A 309 -18.37 5.82 17.70
N GLN A 310 -17.63 4.71 17.59
CA GLN A 310 -17.85 3.53 18.41
C GLN A 310 -17.62 3.83 19.90
N ALA A 311 -16.53 4.52 20.24
CA ALA A 311 -16.23 4.89 21.61
C ALA A 311 -17.25 5.86 22.23
N LEU A 312 -17.87 6.72 21.39
CA LEU A 312 -18.94 7.65 21.79
C LEU A 312 -20.34 7.02 21.77
N GLY A 313 -20.49 5.78 21.35
CA GLY A 313 -21.80 5.11 21.24
C GLY A 313 -22.70 5.63 20.12
N ILE A 314 -22.13 6.29 19.10
CA ILE A 314 -22.87 6.93 17.99
C ILE A 314 -22.58 6.29 16.62
N SER A 315 -22.16 5.02 16.59
CA SER A 315 -21.78 4.32 15.34
C SER A 315 -22.89 4.28 14.28
N GLY A 316 -24.17 4.34 14.69
CA GLY A 316 -25.31 4.37 13.76
C GLY A 316 -25.58 5.72 13.11
N ILE A 317 -24.90 6.79 13.52
CA ILE A 317 -25.13 8.13 12.97
C ILE A 317 -24.36 8.28 11.67
N ILE A 318 -25.07 8.59 10.58
CA ILE A 318 -24.47 8.97 9.31
C ILE A 318 -23.83 10.35 9.50
N SER A 319 -22.50 10.42 9.38
CA SER A 319 -21.76 11.68 9.41
C SER A 319 -21.01 11.87 8.11
N GLY A 320 -21.08 13.07 7.54
CA GLY A 320 -20.17 13.49 6.47
C GLY A 320 -18.92 14.11 7.07
N VAL A 321 -17.79 13.90 6.42
CA VAL A 321 -16.54 14.64 6.65
C VAL A 321 -16.49 15.69 5.56
N TYR A 322 -16.43 16.97 5.93
CA TYR A 322 -16.45 18.10 5.03
C TYR A 322 -15.14 18.87 5.08
#